data_117dabecad63b8f528cd1a859950d1e5
#
_entry.id   117dabecad63b8f528cd1a859950d1e5
#
_cell.length_a   1.000
_cell.length_b   1.000
_cell.length_c   1.000
_cell.angle_alpha   90.00
_cell.angle_beta   90.00
_cell.angle_gamma   90.00
#
_symmetry.space_group_name_H-M   'P 1'
#
loop_
_entity.id
_entity.type
_entity.pdbx_description
1 polymer ?
#
loop_
_entity_poly.entity_id
_entity_poly.type
_entity_poly.pdbx_seq_one_letter_code
_entity_poly.pdbx_strand_id
1 'polypeptide(L)'
;PPRSTLFPYTTLFRSLTWEDICVHRFQFHRYRMQSKVILVTTAILLVLPALYFYFYEFTSGSVLRRILLAMFQSVTPRTAGFNTADLAAMGSASQALMVVLMLLGGSPGSTAGGMKTTTLAVLLANMWATFRRREDAEFFGRRIDGAAVKNAATIVGMYLTLFFLGAFVISTAEQLPMSVCLYETASAVATVGLTLGITPHLGMQIGRAHV
;
A
#
# COMPACT_ATOMS: atom_id res chain seq x y z
N PRO A 1 24.37 -10.37 22.03
CA PRO A 1 23.09 -10.81 21.51
C PRO A 1 23.34 -11.74 20.33
N PRO A 2 22.63 -12.88 20.19
CA PRO A 2 22.83 -13.77 19.08
C PRO A 2 22.47 -13.05 17.78
N ARG A 3 23.50 -12.78 17.01
CA ARG A 3 23.38 -12.38 15.61
C ARG A 3 22.89 -13.58 14.84
N SER A 4 22.00 -13.33 13.92
CA SER A 4 21.58 -14.25 12.86
C SER A 4 20.61 -15.33 13.28
N THR A 5 19.40 -14.98 13.19
CA THR A 5 18.51 -15.87 12.49
C THR A 5 18.02 -15.12 11.26
N LEU A 6 18.42 -15.58 10.11
CA LEU A 6 17.83 -15.25 8.79
C LEU A 6 16.33 -15.61 8.74
N PHE A 7 15.72 -15.85 9.88
CA PHE A 7 14.32 -16.15 10.10
C PHE A 7 13.59 -14.97 10.70
N PRO A 8 12.42 -14.81 10.31
CA PRO A 8 11.92 -13.61 9.66
C PRO A 8 11.47 -12.65 10.74
N TYR A 9 12.06 -11.49 10.75
CA TYR A 9 11.51 -10.30 11.40
C TYR A 9 10.00 -10.14 11.14
N THR A 10 9.49 -10.74 10.09
CA THR A 10 8.11 -10.70 9.65
C THR A 10 7.13 -11.40 10.60
N THR A 11 7.43 -12.60 11.07
CA THR A 11 6.59 -13.30 12.05
C THR A 11 6.69 -12.67 13.43
N LEU A 12 7.89 -12.21 13.80
CA LEU A 12 8.10 -11.53 15.07
C LEU A 12 7.30 -10.22 15.16
N PHE A 13 7.26 -9.43 14.10
CA PHE A 13 6.48 -8.17 14.09
C PHE A 13 4.98 -8.39 14.17
N ARG A 14 4.47 -9.41 13.52
CA ARG A 14 3.05 -9.77 13.59
C ARG A 14 2.68 -10.25 14.99
N SER A 15 3.53 -11.09 15.59
CA SER A 15 3.32 -11.57 16.96
C SER A 15 3.40 -10.44 17.98
N LEU A 16 4.34 -9.50 17.84
CA LEU A 16 4.51 -8.37 18.75
C LEU A 16 3.32 -7.40 18.72
N THR A 17 2.76 -7.12 17.54
CA THR A 17 1.57 -6.25 17.44
C THR A 17 0.35 -6.94 18.04
N TRP A 18 0.21 -8.25 17.84
CA TRP A 18 -0.85 -9.05 18.42
C TRP A 18 -0.70 -9.15 19.94
N GLU A 19 0.52 -9.34 20.44
CA GLU A 19 0.84 -9.33 21.85
C GLU A 19 0.46 -7.99 22.51
N ASP A 20 0.83 -6.85 21.91
CA ASP A 20 0.46 -5.53 22.39
C ASP A 20 -1.07 -5.36 22.50
N ILE A 21 -1.82 -5.84 21.50
CA ILE A 21 -3.29 -5.80 21.51
C ILE A 21 -3.87 -6.68 22.62
N CYS A 22 -3.35 -7.91 22.78
CA CYS A 22 -3.86 -8.84 23.78
C CYS A 22 -3.51 -8.43 25.20
N VAL A 23 -2.28 -7.94 25.43
CA VAL A 23 -1.80 -7.59 26.78
C VAL A 23 -2.31 -6.23 27.23
N HIS A 24 -2.26 -5.24 26.37
CA HIS A 24 -2.58 -3.85 26.73
C HIS A 24 -3.99 -3.41 26.30
N ARG A 25 -4.73 -4.26 25.58
CA ARG A 25 -6.10 -4.01 25.11
C ARG A 25 -6.26 -2.58 24.57
N PHE A 26 -7.06 -1.74 25.23
CA PHE A 26 -7.35 -0.36 24.78
C PHE A 26 -6.31 0.68 25.26
N GLN A 27 -5.24 0.27 25.95
CA GLN A 27 -4.24 1.20 26.44
C GLN A 27 -3.20 1.53 25.35
N PHE A 28 -3.61 2.23 24.30
CA PHE A 28 -2.79 2.55 23.14
C PHE A 28 -1.45 3.23 23.50
N HIS A 29 -1.40 4.03 24.57
CA HIS A 29 -0.17 4.69 25.00
C HIS A 29 0.95 3.72 25.44
N ARG A 30 0.59 2.50 25.87
CA ARG A 30 1.55 1.46 26.28
C ARG A 30 2.06 0.61 25.13
N TYR A 31 1.46 0.70 23.94
CA TYR A 31 1.90 -0.07 22.78
C TYR A 31 3.31 0.34 22.35
N ARG A 32 4.05 -0.62 21.82
CA ARG A 32 5.36 -0.38 21.20
C ARG A 32 5.19 0.62 20.05
N MET A 33 6.21 1.47 19.84
CA MET A 33 6.19 2.50 18.79
C MET A 33 5.79 1.93 17.42
N GLN A 34 6.33 0.76 17.07
CA GLN A 34 6.07 0.11 15.79
C GLN A 34 4.61 -0.33 15.65
N SER A 35 4.01 -0.92 16.70
CA SER A 35 2.60 -1.30 16.71
C SER A 35 1.69 -0.08 16.53
N LYS A 36 2.03 1.04 17.18
CA LYS A 36 1.31 2.32 17.00
C LYS A 36 1.37 2.80 15.56
N VAL A 37 2.56 2.82 14.97
CA VAL A 37 2.75 3.24 13.56
C VAL A 37 1.95 2.36 12.62
N ILE A 38 2.03 1.04 12.78
CA ILE A 38 1.29 0.08 11.94
C ILE A 38 -0.22 0.30 12.04
N LEU A 39 -0.75 0.39 13.27
CA LEU A 39 -2.19 0.56 13.48
C LEU A 39 -2.71 1.88 12.93
N VAL A 40 -2.02 2.99 13.22
CA VAL A 40 -2.42 4.32 12.74
C VAL A 40 -2.35 4.40 11.22
N THR A 41 -1.23 3.99 10.61
CA THR A 41 -1.09 4.03 9.15
C THR A 41 -2.09 3.13 8.45
N THR A 42 -2.33 1.93 9.00
CA THR A 42 -3.33 1.01 8.44
C THR A 42 -4.74 1.58 8.56
N ALA A 43 -5.09 2.17 9.70
CA ALA A 43 -6.40 2.81 9.88
C ALA A 43 -6.60 3.97 8.89
N ILE A 44 -5.61 4.83 8.72
CA ILE A 44 -5.67 5.93 7.75
C ILE A 44 -5.86 5.40 6.33
N LEU A 45 -5.05 4.41 5.92
CA LEU A 45 -5.10 3.82 4.58
C LEU A 45 -6.36 2.98 4.31
N LEU A 46 -7.14 2.62 5.32
CA LEU A 46 -8.43 1.98 5.16
C LEU A 46 -9.57 2.99 5.18
N VAL A 47 -9.57 3.89 6.18
CA VAL A 47 -10.71 4.78 6.42
C VAL A 47 -10.79 5.88 5.36
N LEU A 48 -9.68 6.56 5.03
CA LEU A 48 -9.73 7.67 4.07
C LEU A 48 -10.18 7.21 2.67
N PRO A 49 -9.62 6.12 2.07
CA PRO A 49 -10.11 5.64 0.79
C PRO A 49 -11.55 5.12 0.85
N ALA A 50 -11.95 4.44 1.95
CA ALA A 50 -13.31 3.96 2.10
C ALA A 50 -14.32 5.13 2.12
N LEU A 51 -13.99 6.23 2.83
CA LEU A 51 -14.82 7.44 2.81
C LEU A 51 -14.88 8.04 1.40
N TYR A 52 -13.75 8.13 0.70
CA TYR A 52 -13.74 8.61 -0.67
C TYR A 52 -14.64 7.78 -1.59
N PHE A 53 -14.47 6.45 -1.60
CA PHE A 53 -15.30 5.55 -2.42
C PHE A 53 -16.78 5.62 -2.05
N TYR A 54 -17.11 5.76 -0.77
CA TYR A 54 -18.48 5.88 -0.31
C TYR A 54 -19.19 7.15 -0.81
N PHE A 55 -18.49 8.29 -0.81
CA PHE A 55 -19.10 9.57 -1.19
C PHE A 55 -19.06 9.83 -2.69
N TYR A 56 -18.01 9.39 -3.38
CA TYR A 56 -17.77 9.78 -4.77
C TYR A 56 -18.03 8.66 -5.77
N GLU A 57 -17.76 7.41 -5.43
CA GLU A 57 -17.87 6.30 -6.38
C GLU A 57 -19.19 5.55 -6.22
N PHE A 58 -19.47 5.06 -5.03
CA PHE A 58 -20.65 4.24 -4.77
C PHE A 58 -21.83 5.09 -4.28
N THR A 59 -22.43 5.87 -5.17
CA THR A 59 -23.54 6.78 -4.83
C THR A 59 -24.92 6.10 -4.91
N SER A 60 -25.05 4.95 -5.61
CA SER A 60 -26.31 4.24 -5.86
C SER A 60 -26.46 2.98 -4.99
N GLY A 61 -27.70 2.68 -4.58
CA GLY A 61 -28.03 1.48 -3.81
C GLY A 61 -28.28 1.73 -2.32
N SER A 62 -28.51 0.65 -1.57
CA SER A 62 -28.75 0.75 -0.12
C SER A 62 -27.49 1.20 0.62
N VAL A 63 -27.65 1.91 1.73
CA VAL A 63 -26.54 2.43 2.55
C VAL A 63 -25.56 1.32 2.97
N LEU A 64 -26.11 0.17 3.38
CA LEU A 64 -25.29 -0.98 3.78
C LEU A 64 -24.42 -1.49 2.62
N ARG A 65 -25.00 -1.64 1.42
CA ARG A 65 -24.29 -2.07 0.23
C ARG A 65 -23.17 -1.08 -0.13
N ARG A 66 -23.44 0.22 -0.09
CA ARG A 66 -22.44 1.27 -0.35
C ARG A 66 -21.27 1.21 0.63
N ILE A 67 -21.55 1.06 1.93
CA ILE A 67 -20.51 0.91 2.96
C ILE A 67 -19.65 -0.33 2.69
N LEU A 68 -20.29 -1.49 2.43
CA LEU A 68 -19.56 -2.73 2.17
C LEU A 68 -18.69 -2.65 0.92
N LEU A 69 -19.20 -2.08 -0.18
CA LEU A 69 -18.42 -1.89 -1.41
C LEU A 69 -17.26 -0.91 -1.19
N ALA A 70 -17.48 0.21 -0.51
CA ALA A 70 -16.43 1.18 -0.23
C ALA A 70 -15.32 0.61 0.67
N MET A 71 -15.70 -0.12 1.72
CA MET A 71 -14.74 -0.82 2.57
C MET A 71 -13.97 -1.89 1.79
N PHE A 72 -14.67 -2.70 1.01
CA PHE A 72 -14.03 -3.72 0.17
C PHE A 72 -13.05 -3.10 -0.81
N GLN A 73 -13.45 -2.01 -1.49
CA GLN A 73 -12.62 -1.33 -2.47
C GLN A 73 -11.40 -0.62 -1.85
N SER A 74 -11.44 -0.28 -0.56
CA SER A 74 -10.26 0.24 0.15
C SER A 74 -9.26 -0.84 0.55
N VAL A 75 -9.73 -2.09 0.73
CA VAL A 75 -8.91 -3.23 1.16
C VAL A 75 -8.29 -3.97 -0.02
N THR A 76 -9.07 -4.22 -1.09
CA THR A 76 -8.67 -5.11 -2.19
C THR A 76 -7.39 -4.67 -2.92
N PRO A 77 -7.10 -3.36 -3.15
CA PRO A 77 -5.87 -2.94 -3.79
C PRO A 77 -4.62 -3.23 -2.96
N ARG A 78 -4.78 -3.46 -1.66
CA ARG A 78 -3.67 -3.76 -0.76
C ARG A 78 -3.32 -5.24 -0.76
N THR A 79 -3.18 -5.81 -1.96
CA THR A 79 -2.76 -7.18 -2.28
C THR A 79 -3.75 -8.29 -1.93
N ALA A 80 -5.04 -7.96 -1.84
CA ALA A 80 -6.09 -8.98 -1.79
C ALA A 80 -6.51 -9.44 -3.19
N GLY A 81 -6.57 -8.52 -4.17
CA GLY A 81 -6.75 -8.83 -5.58
C GLY A 81 -8.15 -9.30 -6.00
N PHE A 82 -9.10 -9.29 -5.09
CA PHE A 82 -10.47 -9.71 -5.41
C PHE A 82 -11.26 -8.56 -6.04
N ASN A 83 -11.99 -8.87 -7.10
CA ASN A 83 -12.81 -7.89 -7.80
C ASN A 83 -14.30 -8.11 -7.50
N THR A 84 -14.99 -7.06 -7.04
CA THR A 84 -16.45 -7.05 -6.77
C THR A 84 -17.16 -5.91 -7.50
N ALA A 85 -16.41 -4.98 -8.08
CA ALA A 85 -16.92 -3.84 -8.81
C ALA A 85 -16.32 -3.81 -10.22
N ASP A 86 -17.00 -3.21 -11.17
CA ASP A 86 -16.45 -2.98 -12.50
C ASP A 86 -15.38 -1.88 -12.42
N LEU A 87 -14.11 -2.29 -12.40
CA LEU A 87 -12.98 -1.39 -12.25
C LEU A 87 -12.77 -0.48 -13.48
N ALA A 88 -13.17 -0.96 -14.67
CA ALA A 88 -13.06 -0.20 -15.89
C ALA A 88 -14.10 0.94 -15.96
N ALA A 89 -15.27 0.73 -15.35
CA ALA A 89 -16.33 1.72 -15.27
C ALA A 89 -16.12 2.78 -14.18
N MET A 90 -15.13 2.58 -13.28
CA MET A 90 -14.83 3.53 -12.21
C MET A 90 -14.25 4.84 -12.75
N GLY A 91 -14.50 5.93 -12.05
CA GLY A 91 -13.95 7.23 -12.39
C GLY A 91 -12.41 7.25 -12.39
N SER A 92 -11.81 8.04 -13.27
CA SER A 92 -10.34 8.11 -13.41
C SER A 92 -9.62 8.48 -12.11
N ALA A 93 -10.23 9.33 -11.27
CA ALA A 93 -9.69 9.67 -9.96
C ALA A 93 -9.72 8.46 -9.00
N SER A 94 -10.76 7.63 -9.05
CA SER A 94 -10.87 6.39 -8.27
C SER A 94 -9.85 5.36 -8.71
N GLN A 95 -9.63 5.22 -10.02
CA GLN A 95 -8.57 4.36 -10.57
C GLN A 95 -7.18 4.84 -10.14
N ALA A 96 -6.91 6.15 -10.18
CA ALA A 96 -5.65 6.73 -9.72
C ALA A 96 -5.43 6.50 -8.21
N LEU A 97 -6.48 6.65 -7.40
CA LEU A 97 -6.41 6.33 -5.97
C LEU A 97 -6.10 4.84 -5.74
N MET A 98 -6.69 3.95 -6.53
CA MET A 98 -6.38 2.52 -6.45
C MET A 98 -4.92 2.23 -6.81
N VAL A 99 -4.35 2.87 -7.84
CA VAL A 99 -2.91 2.76 -8.17
C VAL A 99 -2.04 3.12 -6.97
N VAL A 100 -2.35 4.23 -6.29
CA VAL A 100 -1.63 4.63 -5.07
C VAL A 100 -1.76 3.58 -3.97
N LEU A 101 -2.97 3.05 -3.73
CA LEU A 101 -3.21 2.02 -2.73
C LEU A 101 -2.52 0.69 -3.05
N MET A 102 -2.40 0.31 -4.33
CA MET A 102 -1.66 -0.88 -4.78
C MET A 102 -0.17 -0.75 -4.47
N LEU A 103 0.43 0.39 -4.76
CA LEU A 103 1.83 0.65 -4.45
C LEU A 103 2.08 0.63 -2.93
N LEU A 104 1.09 1.04 -2.12
CA LEU A 104 1.12 1.02 -0.66
C LEU A 104 0.60 -0.33 -0.14
N GLY A 105 1.43 -1.33 -0.15
CA GLY A 105 1.10 -2.69 0.27
C GLY A 105 0.71 -2.85 1.74
N GLY A 106 0.92 -4.05 2.26
CA GLY A 106 0.53 -4.40 3.63
C GLY A 106 1.54 -3.97 4.70
N SER A 107 1.21 -4.30 5.94
CA SER A 107 2.08 -4.09 7.10
C SER A 107 3.31 -5.01 7.05
N PRO A 108 4.41 -4.64 7.72
CA PRO A 108 5.55 -5.54 7.90
C PRO A 108 5.08 -6.88 8.50
N GLY A 109 5.59 -7.97 7.94
CA GLY A 109 5.18 -9.31 8.36
C GLY A 109 3.96 -9.88 7.64
N SER A 110 3.35 -9.14 6.73
CA SER A 110 2.36 -9.68 5.80
C SER A 110 3.03 -10.27 4.55
N THR A 111 2.37 -11.23 3.92
CA THR A 111 2.75 -11.78 2.61
C THR A 111 2.45 -10.82 1.47
N ALA A 112 1.82 -9.68 1.76
CA ALA A 112 1.48 -8.65 0.81
C ALA A 112 2.74 -8.12 0.09
N GLY A 113 2.67 -7.97 -1.22
CA GLY A 113 3.66 -7.23 -2.02
C GLY A 113 3.60 -5.72 -1.77
N GLY A 114 4.19 -4.94 -2.66
CA GLY A 114 4.20 -3.49 -2.56
C GLY A 114 5.08 -2.95 -1.43
N MET A 115 5.12 -1.62 -1.30
CA MET A 115 5.86 -0.95 -0.24
C MET A 115 5.16 -1.14 1.10
N LYS A 116 5.93 -1.46 2.15
CA LYS A 116 5.37 -1.65 3.47
C LYS A 116 4.86 -0.34 4.07
N THR A 117 3.77 -0.41 4.84
CA THR A 117 3.16 0.77 5.49
C THR A 117 4.15 1.52 6.40
N THR A 118 5.07 0.81 7.05
CA THR A 118 6.13 1.42 7.86
C THR A 118 7.15 2.21 7.02
N THR A 119 7.46 1.76 5.81
CA THR A 119 8.34 2.48 4.88
C THR A 119 7.74 3.84 4.54
N LEU A 120 6.45 3.86 4.18
CA LEU A 120 5.71 5.11 3.94
C LEU A 120 5.71 6.00 5.18
N ALA A 121 5.39 5.43 6.36
CA ALA A 121 5.33 6.18 7.60
C ALA A 121 6.68 6.85 7.93
N VAL A 122 7.79 6.12 7.79
CA VAL A 122 9.16 6.65 8.03
C VAL A 122 9.45 7.82 7.10
N LEU A 123 9.12 7.70 5.81
CA LEU A 123 9.33 8.80 4.86
C LEU A 123 8.46 10.02 5.15
N LEU A 124 7.19 9.82 5.49
CA LEU A 124 6.30 10.92 5.86
C LEU A 124 6.78 11.63 7.13
N ALA A 125 7.27 10.88 8.14
CA ALA A 125 7.85 11.48 9.33
C ALA A 125 9.11 12.27 9.03
N ASN A 126 9.99 11.74 8.17
CA ASN A 126 11.20 12.45 7.75
C ASN A 126 10.86 13.71 6.96
N MET A 127 9.90 13.62 6.03
CA MET A 127 9.42 14.78 5.28
C MET A 127 8.85 15.87 6.21
N TRP A 128 8.07 15.46 7.21
CA TRP A 128 7.53 16.37 8.21
C TRP A 128 8.59 17.01 9.09
N ALA A 129 9.62 16.22 9.52
CA ALA A 129 10.75 16.72 10.28
C ALA A 129 11.55 17.77 9.49
N THR A 130 11.86 17.46 8.22
CA THR A 130 12.54 18.37 7.29
C THR A 130 11.74 19.65 7.08
N PHE A 131 10.43 19.55 6.87
CA PHE A 131 9.57 20.71 6.71
C PHE A 131 9.56 21.61 7.98
N ARG A 132 9.63 21.00 9.16
CA ARG A 132 9.75 21.71 10.44
C ARG A 132 11.19 22.10 10.82
N ARG A 133 12.15 21.89 9.94
CA ARG A 133 13.59 22.16 10.16
C ARG A 133 14.14 21.45 11.39
N ARG A 134 13.66 20.23 11.67
CA ARG A 134 14.20 19.37 12.72
C ARG A 134 15.29 18.49 12.11
N GLU A 135 16.36 18.25 12.83
CA GLU A 135 17.47 17.40 12.39
C GLU A 135 17.06 15.93 12.32
N ASP A 136 16.18 15.49 13.20
CA ASP A 136 15.79 14.09 13.32
C ASP A 136 14.30 13.90 13.08
N ALA A 137 13.96 12.81 12.39
CA ALA A 137 12.59 12.32 12.30
C ALA A 137 12.19 11.60 13.59
N GLU A 138 11.03 11.90 14.11
CA GLU A 138 10.52 11.32 15.34
C GLU A 138 9.11 10.74 15.15
N PHE A 139 8.87 9.57 15.79
CA PHE A 139 7.53 9.04 15.98
C PHE A 139 7.24 8.88 17.47
N PHE A 140 6.12 9.43 17.92
CA PHE A 140 5.67 9.31 19.30
C PHE A 140 6.77 9.62 20.34
N GLY A 141 7.60 10.65 20.07
CA GLY A 141 8.70 11.07 20.92
C GLY A 141 9.95 10.17 20.91
N ARG A 142 10.06 9.28 19.90
CA ARG A 142 11.26 8.46 19.69
C ARG A 142 11.88 8.80 18.35
N ARG A 143 13.21 8.99 18.36
CA ARG A 143 14.01 9.24 17.17
C ARG A 143 14.04 8.03 16.25
N ILE A 144 13.93 8.27 14.94
CA ILE A 144 14.11 7.27 13.90
C ILE A 144 15.57 7.27 13.47
N ASP A 145 16.16 6.08 13.34
CA ASP A 145 17.52 5.94 12.84
C ASP A 145 17.63 6.44 11.39
N GLY A 146 18.64 7.26 11.11
CA GLY A 146 18.91 7.77 9.78
C GLY A 146 19.16 6.67 8.73
N ALA A 147 19.69 5.50 9.14
CA ALA A 147 19.82 4.35 8.27
C ALA A 147 18.44 3.81 7.82
N ALA A 148 17.45 3.81 8.72
CA ALA A 148 16.09 3.40 8.38
C ALA A 148 15.44 4.34 7.35
N VAL A 149 15.69 5.65 7.47
CA VAL A 149 15.20 6.66 6.49
C VAL A 149 15.84 6.44 5.12
N LYS A 150 17.17 6.24 5.05
CA LYS A 150 17.88 5.96 3.78
C LYS A 150 17.38 4.68 3.13
N ASN A 151 17.22 3.60 3.89
CA ASN A 151 16.69 2.34 3.37
C ASN A 151 15.26 2.50 2.86
N ALA A 152 14.41 3.23 3.59
CA ALA A 152 13.05 3.51 3.17
C ALA A 152 13.02 4.29 1.85
N ALA A 153 13.86 5.32 1.70
CA ALA A 153 13.96 6.12 0.48
C ALA A 153 14.46 5.27 -0.71
N THR A 154 15.45 4.41 -0.50
CA THR A 154 15.97 3.49 -1.53
C THR A 154 14.88 2.53 -2.01
N ILE A 155 14.14 1.90 -1.09
CA ILE A 155 13.05 0.98 -1.44
C ILE A 155 11.99 1.70 -2.26
N VAL A 156 11.54 2.87 -1.84
CA VAL A 156 10.53 3.65 -2.58
C VAL A 156 11.05 4.06 -3.95
N GLY A 157 12.30 4.53 -4.04
CA GLY A 157 12.92 4.88 -5.30
C GLY A 157 12.96 3.70 -6.29
N MET A 158 13.37 2.52 -5.83
CA MET A 158 13.37 1.30 -6.65
C MET A 158 11.96 0.91 -7.12
N TYR A 159 10.97 0.95 -6.23
CA TYR A 159 9.59 0.63 -6.58
C TYR A 159 9.02 1.60 -7.62
N LEU A 160 9.22 2.91 -7.43
CA LEU A 160 8.75 3.93 -8.37
C LEU A 160 9.46 3.81 -9.73
N THR A 161 10.76 3.54 -9.74
CA THR A 161 11.51 3.31 -10.97
C THR A 161 10.94 2.12 -11.74
N LEU A 162 10.74 0.98 -11.06
CA LEU A 162 10.19 -0.21 -11.68
C LEU A 162 8.76 0.01 -12.20
N PHE A 163 7.94 0.72 -11.41
CA PHE A 163 6.58 1.08 -11.76
C PHE A 163 6.50 1.95 -13.02
N PHE A 164 7.27 3.05 -13.08
CA PHE A 164 7.23 3.94 -14.25
C PHE A 164 7.88 3.31 -15.48
N LEU A 165 9.01 2.61 -15.32
CA LEU A 165 9.65 1.91 -16.44
C LEU A 165 8.73 0.82 -17.02
N GLY A 166 8.10 0.03 -16.17
CA GLY A 166 7.15 -1.00 -16.61
C GLY A 166 5.97 -0.40 -17.37
N ALA A 167 5.36 0.66 -16.84
CA ALA A 167 4.25 1.33 -17.50
C ALA A 167 4.66 1.94 -18.87
N PHE A 168 5.85 2.53 -18.95
CA PHE A 168 6.38 3.09 -20.19
C PHE A 168 6.62 2.00 -21.24
N VAL A 169 7.24 0.88 -20.85
CA VAL A 169 7.48 -0.26 -21.76
C VAL A 169 6.16 -0.82 -22.28
N ILE A 170 5.17 -1.06 -21.42
CA ILE A 170 3.86 -1.57 -21.85
C ILE A 170 3.17 -0.57 -22.78
N SER A 171 3.16 0.71 -22.43
CA SER A 171 2.52 1.75 -23.25
C SER A 171 3.13 1.85 -24.64
N THR A 172 4.46 1.74 -24.75
CA THR A 172 5.15 1.79 -26.05
C THR A 172 4.98 0.51 -26.87
N ALA A 173 5.00 -0.64 -26.21
CA ALA A 173 4.87 -1.93 -26.89
C ALA A 173 3.44 -2.20 -27.39
N GLU A 174 2.44 -1.89 -26.57
CA GLU A 174 1.03 -2.22 -26.86
C GLU A 174 0.22 -1.02 -27.36
N GLN A 175 0.83 0.17 -27.46
CA GLN A 175 0.18 1.42 -27.91
C GLN A 175 -1.08 1.76 -27.10
N LEU A 176 -1.06 1.46 -25.79
CA LEU A 176 -2.16 1.68 -24.87
C LEU A 176 -2.03 3.02 -24.14
N PRO A 177 -3.15 3.60 -23.65
CA PRO A 177 -3.13 4.81 -22.85
C PRO A 177 -2.29 4.61 -21.57
N MET A 178 -1.46 5.59 -21.24
CA MET A 178 -0.55 5.52 -20.09
C MET A 178 -1.27 5.27 -18.76
N SER A 179 -2.48 5.80 -18.58
CA SER A 179 -3.30 5.60 -17.38
C SER A 179 -3.61 4.13 -17.13
N VAL A 180 -3.94 3.39 -18.19
CA VAL A 180 -4.23 1.96 -18.12
C VAL A 180 -2.95 1.17 -17.83
N CYS A 181 -1.84 1.53 -18.51
CA CYS A 181 -0.54 0.90 -18.28
C CYS A 181 -0.04 1.11 -16.85
N LEU A 182 -0.24 2.30 -16.26
CA LEU A 182 0.08 2.57 -14.86
C LEU A 182 -0.73 1.68 -13.92
N TYR A 183 -2.02 1.47 -14.18
CA TYR A 183 -2.86 0.61 -13.36
C TYR A 183 -2.37 -0.84 -13.37
N GLU A 184 -2.14 -1.42 -14.54
CA GLU A 184 -1.66 -2.79 -14.71
C GLU A 184 -0.27 -2.97 -14.09
N THR A 185 0.63 -2.02 -14.33
CA THR A 185 2.00 -2.09 -13.77
C THR A 185 1.99 -1.97 -12.25
N ALA A 186 1.14 -1.11 -11.67
CA ALA A 186 0.98 -1.04 -10.23
C ALA A 186 0.52 -2.38 -9.66
N SER A 187 -0.47 -3.00 -10.30
CA SER A 187 -0.98 -4.32 -9.91
C SER A 187 0.08 -5.41 -10.01
N ALA A 188 0.89 -5.41 -11.08
CA ALA A 188 1.95 -6.38 -11.28
C ALA A 188 3.10 -6.21 -10.28
N VAL A 189 3.65 -5.00 -10.16
CA VAL A 189 4.80 -4.69 -9.27
C VAL A 189 4.45 -4.89 -7.80
N ALA A 190 3.23 -4.55 -7.41
CA ALA A 190 2.75 -4.75 -6.05
C ALA A 190 2.12 -6.13 -5.80
N THR A 191 2.10 -7.02 -6.80
CA THR A 191 1.53 -8.39 -6.71
C THR A 191 0.07 -8.41 -6.24
N VAL A 192 -0.76 -7.50 -6.76
CA VAL A 192 -2.16 -7.35 -6.34
C VAL A 192 -3.08 -8.30 -7.11
N GLY A 193 -2.93 -8.34 -8.44
CA GLY A 193 -3.75 -9.19 -9.31
C GLY A 193 -5.04 -8.53 -9.82
N LEU A 194 -5.24 -7.22 -9.60
CA LEU A 194 -6.35 -6.47 -10.20
C LEU A 194 -6.00 -6.03 -11.63
N THR A 195 -6.98 -6.02 -12.51
CA THR A 195 -6.83 -5.58 -13.90
C THR A 195 -8.03 -4.74 -14.35
N LEU A 196 -7.80 -3.81 -15.26
CA LEU A 196 -8.86 -3.10 -15.98
C LEU A 196 -9.42 -3.90 -17.18
N GLY A 197 -9.03 -5.18 -17.29
CA GLY A 197 -9.52 -6.08 -18.33
C GLY A 197 -8.63 -6.18 -19.57
N ILE A 198 -7.49 -5.50 -19.60
CA ILE A 198 -6.57 -5.56 -20.74
C ILE A 198 -5.59 -6.72 -20.71
N THR A 199 -5.33 -7.31 -19.52
CA THR A 199 -4.36 -8.39 -19.36
C THR A 199 -4.51 -9.55 -20.33
N PRO A 200 -5.73 -10.04 -20.67
CA PRO A 200 -5.92 -11.09 -21.67
C PRO A 200 -5.55 -10.68 -23.10
N HIS A 201 -5.52 -9.38 -23.38
CA HIS A 201 -5.24 -8.82 -24.70
C HIS A 201 -3.79 -8.38 -24.88
N LEU A 202 -2.98 -8.39 -23.81
CA LEU A 202 -1.56 -8.09 -23.88
C LEU A 202 -0.83 -9.17 -24.69
N GLY A 203 0.19 -8.77 -25.45
CA GLY A 203 1.03 -9.67 -26.22
C GLY A 203 1.58 -10.80 -25.35
N MET A 204 1.79 -12.00 -25.95
CA MET A 204 2.08 -13.23 -25.24
C MET A 204 3.31 -13.14 -24.31
N GLN A 205 4.26 -12.24 -24.59
CA GLN A 205 5.45 -12.03 -23.77
C GLN A 205 5.16 -11.19 -22.50
N ILE A 206 4.29 -10.19 -22.62
CA ILE A 206 3.94 -9.28 -21.51
C ILE A 206 2.87 -9.94 -20.63
N GLY A 207 1.89 -10.62 -21.22
CA GLY A 207 0.84 -11.31 -20.49
C GLY A 207 1.37 -12.41 -19.56
N ARG A 208 2.45 -13.13 -19.94
CA ARG A 208 3.08 -14.15 -19.09
C ARG A 208 3.75 -13.59 -17.85
N ALA A 209 4.24 -12.37 -17.87
CA ALA A 209 4.82 -11.72 -16.71
C ALA A 209 3.78 -11.32 -15.66
N HIS A 210 2.49 -11.28 -16.05
CA HIS A 210 1.38 -10.84 -15.18
C HIS A 210 0.62 -12.01 -14.54
N VAL A 211 0.76 -13.21 -15.07
CA VAL A 211 0.17 -14.44 -14.56
C VAL A 211 1.23 -15.22 -13.78
#